data_9c6d422d3018a25f3c3fb58996599637
#
_entry.id   9c6d422d3018a25f3c3fb58996599637
#
_cell.length_a   1.000
_cell.length_b   1.000
_cell.length_c   1.000
_cell.angle_alpha   90.00
_cell.angle_beta   90.00
_cell.angle_gamma   90.00
#
_symmetry.space_group_name_H-M   'P 1'
#
loop_
_entity.id
_entity.type
_entity.pdbx_description
1 polymer ?
#
loop_
_entity_poly.entity_id
_entity_poly.type
_entity_poly.pdbx_seq_one_letter_code
_entity_poly.pdbx_strand_id
1 'polypeptide(L)'
;MFSKDVTVDKILRGKISIIQMKKGFRYGFEAVFLASFVNGYLKKFNKKTISLADVGSGVGTISLIIAYHNNKINITSIENNDNYLQIANENIA
;
A
#
# COMPACT_ATOMS: atom_id res chain seq x y z
N MET A 1 -14.28 0.98 12.72
CA MET A 1 -14.31 2.44 12.85
C MET A 1 -13.05 2.97 13.47
N PHE A 2 -12.52 4.01 12.90
CA PHE A 2 -11.27 4.57 13.40
C PHE A 2 -11.52 5.69 14.39
N SER A 3 -10.64 5.80 15.34
CA SER A 3 -10.65 6.94 16.23
C SER A 3 -10.20 8.18 15.46
N LYS A 4 -10.26 9.32 16.14
CA LYS A 4 -9.76 10.59 15.60
C LYS A 4 -8.24 10.65 15.44
N ASP A 5 -7.55 9.54 15.69
CA ASP A 5 -6.09 9.49 15.61
C ASP A 5 -5.57 9.06 14.25
N VAL A 6 -6.39 9.21 13.23
CA VAL A 6 -5.98 8.92 11.85
C VAL A 6 -6.02 10.18 11.01
N THR A 7 -5.27 10.15 9.92
CA THR A 7 -5.32 11.18 8.88
C THR A 7 -5.65 10.53 7.54
N VAL A 8 -6.18 11.33 6.63
CA VAL A 8 -6.37 10.88 5.25
C VAL A 8 -5.43 11.72 4.39
N ASP A 9 -4.48 11.06 3.78
CA ASP A 9 -3.44 11.74 3.02
C ASP A 9 -3.51 11.33 1.55
N LYS A 10 -3.23 12.28 0.66
CA LYS A 10 -3.26 12.00 -0.77
C LYS A 10 -1.85 11.80 -1.29
N ILE A 11 -1.69 10.81 -2.15
CA ILE A 11 -0.42 10.51 -2.80
C ILE A 11 -0.64 10.37 -4.30
N LEU A 12 0.44 10.29 -5.05
CA LEU A 12 0.42 10.21 -6.50
C LEU A 12 -0.42 11.34 -7.12
N ARG A 13 -0.13 12.56 -6.70
CA ARG A 13 -0.82 13.78 -7.15
C ARG A 13 -2.33 13.70 -6.91
N GLY A 14 -2.70 13.16 -5.77
CA GLY A 14 -4.11 13.05 -5.37
C GLY A 14 -4.86 11.88 -5.96
N LYS A 15 -4.20 10.99 -6.65
CA LYS A 15 -4.87 9.85 -7.29
C LYS A 15 -5.20 8.74 -6.32
N ILE A 16 -4.52 8.68 -5.19
CA ILE A 16 -4.77 7.70 -4.14
C ILE A 16 -4.91 8.43 -2.83
N SER A 17 -5.91 8.05 -2.05
CA SER A 17 -6.08 8.52 -0.68
C SER A 17 -5.74 7.39 0.27
N ILE A 18 -4.94 7.68 1.27
CA ILE A 18 -4.50 6.69 2.24
C ILE A 18 -4.82 7.15 3.64
N ILE A 19 -5.43 6.26 4.42
CA ILE A 19 -5.66 6.48 5.83
C ILE A 19 -4.43 6.00 6.59
N GLN A 20 -3.92 6.84 7.47
CA GLN A 20 -2.75 6.54 8.29
C GLN A 20 -3.02 6.95 9.74
N MET A 21 -2.27 6.35 10.67
CA MET A 21 -2.27 6.83 12.04
C MET A 21 -1.54 8.18 12.12
N LYS A 22 -2.04 9.09 12.96
CA LYS A 22 -1.37 10.36 13.19
C LYS A 22 0.01 10.17 13.78
N LYS A 23 0.12 9.22 14.70
CA LYS A 23 1.37 8.92 15.41
C LYS A 23 1.76 7.49 15.11
N GLY A 24 3.04 7.21 15.21
CA GLY A 24 3.59 5.92 14.90
C GLY A 24 4.19 5.92 13.51
N PHE A 25 4.28 4.76 12.90
CA PHE A 25 4.89 4.66 11.59
C PHE A 25 3.94 5.18 10.52
N ARG A 26 4.44 6.10 9.73
CA ARG A 26 3.73 6.66 8.58
C ARG A 26 4.59 6.44 7.36
N TYR A 27 3.95 6.35 6.17
CA TYR A 27 4.74 6.15 4.97
C TYR A 27 5.66 7.35 4.74
N GLY A 28 6.82 7.06 4.18
CA GLY A 28 7.77 8.08 3.81
C GLY A 28 8.12 7.99 2.34
N PHE A 29 9.09 8.77 1.94
CA PHE A 29 9.55 8.82 0.56
C PHE A 29 10.01 7.45 0.06
N GLU A 30 10.61 6.66 0.94
CA GLU A 30 11.12 5.34 0.60
C GLU A 30 10.02 4.38 0.16
N ALA A 31 8.78 4.55 0.65
CA ALA A 31 7.67 3.71 0.23
C ALA A 31 7.34 3.94 -1.24
N VAL A 32 7.37 5.20 -1.67
CA VAL A 32 7.11 5.55 -3.06
C VAL A 32 8.24 5.02 -3.95
N PHE A 33 9.48 5.17 -3.52
CA PHE A 33 10.63 4.65 -4.25
C PHE A 33 10.56 3.14 -4.41
N LEU A 34 10.27 2.43 -3.33
CA LEU A 34 10.19 0.98 -3.37
C LEU A 34 9.09 0.53 -4.31
N ALA A 35 7.92 1.14 -4.22
CA ALA A 35 6.81 0.80 -5.11
C ALA A 35 7.19 1.06 -6.57
N SER A 36 7.88 2.15 -6.86
CA SER A 36 8.33 2.46 -8.22
C SER A 36 9.33 1.44 -8.72
N PHE A 37 10.26 1.03 -7.86
CA PHE A 37 11.24 0.01 -8.20
C PHE A 37 10.54 -1.31 -8.54
N VAL A 38 9.59 -1.72 -7.71
CA VAL A 38 8.85 -2.95 -7.94
C VAL A 38 8.05 -2.86 -9.23
N ASN A 39 7.38 -1.74 -9.48
CA ASN A 39 6.63 -1.56 -10.72
C ASN A 39 7.53 -1.67 -11.95
N GLY A 40 8.73 -1.10 -11.90
CA GLY A 40 9.68 -1.23 -12.98
C GLY A 40 10.13 -2.66 -13.20
N TYR A 41 10.34 -3.38 -12.10
CA TYR A 41 10.73 -4.79 -12.16
C TYR A 41 9.60 -5.64 -12.74
N LEU A 42 8.36 -5.39 -12.34
CA LEU A 42 7.20 -6.16 -12.80
C LEU A 42 6.97 -6.04 -14.30
N LYS A 43 7.36 -4.92 -14.89
CA LYS A 43 7.22 -4.74 -16.34
C LYS A 43 8.04 -5.71 -17.15
N LYS A 44 9.04 -6.35 -16.53
CA LYS A 44 9.86 -7.35 -17.21
C LYS A 44 9.15 -8.69 -17.37
N PHE A 45 8.07 -8.89 -16.64
CA PHE A 45 7.32 -10.13 -16.69
C PHE A 45 6.18 -10.00 -17.67
N ASN A 46 6.16 -10.89 -18.65
CA ASN A 46 5.12 -10.90 -19.67
C ASN A 46 4.03 -11.92 -19.29
N LYS A 47 3.59 -11.88 -18.05
CA LYS A 47 2.57 -12.79 -17.54
C LYS A 47 1.25 -12.07 -17.38
N LYS A 48 0.16 -12.83 -17.51
CA LYS A 48 -1.19 -12.27 -17.37
C LYS A 48 -1.51 -11.92 -15.93
N THR A 49 -1.01 -12.72 -14.97
CA THR A 49 -1.28 -12.50 -13.56
C THR A 49 0.00 -12.73 -12.77
N ILE A 50 0.27 -11.83 -11.85
CA ILE A 50 1.42 -11.90 -10.97
C ILE A 50 0.91 -11.93 -9.54
N SER A 51 1.51 -12.79 -8.72
CA SER A 51 1.22 -12.83 -7.28
C SER A 51 2.40 -12.23 -6.52
N LEU A 52 2.08 -11.36 -5.58
CA LEU A 52 3.09 -10.62 -4.83
C LEU A 52 2.72 -10.62 -3.36
N ALA A 53 3.71 -10.77 -2.51
CA ALA A 53 3.52 -10.67 -1.07
C ALA A 53 4.19 -9.40 -0.55
N ASP A 54 3.43 -8.63 0.22
CA ASP A 54 3.92 -7.41 0.86
C ASP A 54 4.04 -7.72 2.36
N VAL A 55 5.25 -8.04 2.81
CA VAL A 55 5.51 -8.43 4.19
C VAL A 55 5.79 -7.18 5.01
N GLY A 56 5.10 -7.07 6.15
CA GLY A 56 5.18 -5.85 6.96
C GLY A 56 4.48 -4.69 6.28
N SER A 57 3.30 -4.96 5.73
CA SER A 57 2.63 -4.02 4.83
C SER A 57 2.11 -2.75 5.49
N GLY A 58 2.03 -2.70 6.81
CA GLY A 58 1.51 -1.53 7.52
C GLY A 58 0.08 -1.23 7.10
N VAL A 59 -0.17 0.02 6.74
CA VAL A 59 -1.50 0.46 6.30
C VAL A 59 -1.76 0.19 4.82
N GLY A 60 -0.82 -0.43 4.12
CA GLY A 60 -1.02 -0.88 2.75
C GLY A 60 -0.56 0.11 1.68
N THR A 61 0.26 1.09 2.04
CA THR A 61 0.69 2.13 1.11
C THR A 61 1.38 1.56 -0.14
N ILE A 62 2.37 0.70 0.06
CA ILE A 62 3.14 0.15 -1.06
C ILE A 62 2.26 -0.72 -1.94
N SER A 63 1.44 -1.58 -1.31
CA SER A 63 0.51 -2.43 -2.04
C SER A 63 -0.45 -1.62 -2.90
N LEU A 64 -0.98 -0.52 -2.35
CA LEU A 64 -1.92 0.33 -3.08
C LEU A 64 -1.26 1.00 -4.29
N ILE A 65 -0.04 1.49 -4.12
CA ILE A 65 0.68 2.12 -5.23
C ILE A 65 0.95 1.09 -6.34
N ILE A 66 1.38 -0.10 -5.96
CA ILE A 66 1.65 -1.16 -6.93
C ILE A 66 0.36 -1.56 -7.65
N ALA A 67 -0.72 -1.74 -6.92
CA ALA A 67 -2.01 -2.11 -7.50
C ALA A 67 -2.55 -1.02 -8.43
N TYR A 68 -2.31 0.24 -8.10
CA TYR A 68 -2.76 1.34 -8.94
C TYR A 68 -2.16 1.26 -10.34
N HIS A 69 -0.91 0.80 -10.44
CA HIS A 69 -0.20 0.72 -11.72
C HIS A 69 -0.32 -0.63 -12.42
N ASN A 70 -0.93 -1.62 -11.79
CA ASN A 70 -0.96 -2.98 -12.32
C ASN A 70 -2.36 -3.58 -12.18
N ASN A 71 -3.06 -3.79 -13.29
CA ASN A 71 -4.44 -4.30 -13.27
C ASN A 71 -4.55 -5.76 -12.90
N LYS A 72 -3.51 -6.53 -13.15
CA LYS A 72 -3.59 -7.99 -13.05
C LYS A 72 -2.59 -8.52 -12.05
N ILE A 73 -2.66 -7.97 -10.85
CA ILE A 73 -1.75 -8.39 -9.79
C ILE A 73 -2.57 -8.82 -8.58
N ASN A 74 -2.17 -9.92 -7.98
CA ASN A 74 -2.72 -10.40 -6.74
C ASN A 74 -1.73 -10.11 -5.64
N ILE A 75 -2.09 -9.24 -4.71
CA ILE A 75 -1.22 -8.85 -3.62
C ILE A 75 -1.76 -9.42 -2.32
N THR A 76 -0.89 -10.11 -1.58
CA THR A 76 -1.17 -10.54 -0.24
C THR A 76 -0.36 -9.68 0.71
N SER A 77 -1.05 -8.92 1.54
CA SER A 77 -0.40 -8.06 2.53
C SER A 77 -0.34 -8.78 3.87
N ILE A 78 0.82 -8.77 4.49
CA ILE A 78 1.06 -9.47 5.75
C ILE A 78 1.50 -8.44 6.79
N GLU A 79 0.71 -8.31 7.84
CA GLU A 79 0.97 -7.34 8.89
C GLU A 79 0.57 -7.92 10.23
N ASN A 80 1.43 -7.79 11.23
CA ASN A 80 1.16 -8.35 12.56
C ASN A 80 0.67 -7.33 13.59
N ASN A 81 0.59 -6.06 13.23
CA ASN A 81 0.03 -5.03 14.10
C ASN A 81 -1.45 -4.86 13.79
N ASP A 82 -2.31 -5.17 14.76
CA ASP A 82 -3.75 -5.18 14.54
C ASP A 82 -4.29 -3.81 14.15
N ASN A 83 -3.73 -2.74 14.70
CA ASN A 83 -4.18 -1.39 14.36
C ASN A 83 -3.88 -1.06 12.91
N TYR A 84 -2.68 -1.39 12.45
CA TYR A 84 -2.31 -1.17 11.06
C TYR A 84 -3.13 -2.04 10.12
N LEU A 85 -3.37 -3.29 10.52
CA LEU A 85 -4.16 -4.20 9.69
C LEU A 85 -5.59 -3.70 9.51
N GLN A 86 -6.19 -3.16 10.57
CA GLN A 86 -7.53 -2.60 10.48
C GLN A 86 -7.58 -1.42 9.51
N ILE A 87 -6.59 -0.54 9.58
CA ILE A 87 -6.49 0.61 8.67
C ILE A 87 -6.26 0.12 7.23
N ALA A 88 -5.40 -0.88 7.07
CA ALA A 88 -5.13 -1.44 5.74
C ALA A 88 -6.40 -1.99 5.10
N ASN A 89 -7.24 -2.67 5.88
CA ASN A 89 -8.50 -3.20 5.36
C ASN A 89 -9.41 -2.09 4.84
N GLU A 90 -9.43 -0.93 5.52
CA GLU A 90 -10.19 0.20 5.05
C GLU A 90 -9.60 0.81 3.78
N ASN A 91 -8.29 0.87 3.69
CA ASN A 91 -7.63 1.42 2.51
C ASN A 91 -7.87 0.57 1.27
N ILE A 92 -8.00 -0.73 1.44
CA ILE A 92 -8.16 -1.67 0.33
C ILE A 92 -9.63 -1.78 -0.11
N ALA A 93 -10.54 -1.52 0.78
CA ALA A 93 -11.98 -1.68 0.51
C ALA A 93 -12.53 -0.77 -0.59
#